data_8ced8a7d7654512392e7983aff3fb501
#
_entry.id   8ced8a7d7654512392e7983aff3fb501
#
_cell.length_a   1.000
_cell.length_b   1.000
_cell.length_c   1.000
_cell.angle_alpha   90.00
_cell.angle_beta   90.00
_cell.angle_gamma   90.00
#
_symmetry.space_group_name_H-M   'P 1'
#
loop_
_entity.id
_entity.type
_entity.pdbx_description
1 polymer ?
#
loop_
_entity_poly.entity_id
_entity_poly.type
_entity_poly.pdbx_seq_one_letter_code
_entity_poly.pdbx_strand_id
1 'polypeptide(L)'
;MPVLHISAECAPFAKVGGLADVVGALPGALARLGVASGVVMPFYGGPHGRLAQKAGAIESVHTGVVFLEGEWFPFEVFQSDALSSEGAEVPLYLVHEPEHFGDDGVYFRASDNTWFARGEVRYLVFQLMVLDWLRSENTPLDGDGVLHLHDHHAGLIPTLLHT
;
A
#
# COMPACT_ATOMS: atom_id res chain seq x y z
N MET A 1 -9.47 15.63 -9.72
CA MET A 1 -8.39 14.68 -10.08
C MET A 1 -7.93 14.02 -8.77
N PRO A 2 -8.22 12.75 -8.54
CA PRO A 2 -7.82 12.05 -7.33
C PRO A 2 -6.31 11.77 -7.31
N VAL A 3 -5.75 11.63 -6.10
CA VAL A 3 -4.34 11.27 -5.90
C VAL A 3 -4.28 9.97 -5.12
N LEU A 4 -3.58 8.96 -5.67
CA LEU A 4 -3.33 7.71 -4.98
C LEU A 4 -1.85 7.62 -4.61
N HIS A 5 -1.57 7.64 -3.31
CA HIS A 5 -0.24 7.53 -2.75
C HIS A 5 0.13 6.06 -2.59
N ILE A 6 1.22 5.61 -3.23
CA ILE A 6 1.71 4.24 -3.13
C ILE A 6 3.02 4.25 -2.35
N SER A 7 3.07 3.55 -1.23
CA SER A 7 4.20 3.59 -0.29
C SER A 7 4.39 2.28 0.46
N ALA A 8 5.64 2.01 0.86
CA ALA A 8 5.96 0.94 1.81
C ALA A 8 5.60 1.30 3.25
N GLU A 9 5.52 2.59 3.58
CA GLU A 9 5.25 3.09 4.92
C GLU A 9 4.10 4.08 4.94
N CYS A 10 3.32 4.06 6.03
CA CYS A 10 2.31 5.07 6.34
C CYS A 10 2.08 5.11 7.86
N ALA A 11 2.32 6.23 8.50
CA ALA A 11 2.01 6.41 9.92
C ALA A 11 0.49 6.51 10.13
N PRO A 12 -0.06 5.91 11.21
CA PRO A 12 0.64 5.22 12.30
C PRO A 12 0.84 3.72 12.06
N PHE A 13 0.47 3.16 10.90
CA PHE A 13 0.33 1.72 10.66
C PHE A 13 1.66 1.00 10.44
N ALA A 14 2.54 1.56 9.62
CA ALA A 14 3.90 1.05 9.41
C ALA A 14 4.86 2.22 9.34
N LYS A 15 5.73 2.34 10.33
CA LYS A 15 6.66 3.46 10.45
C LYS A 15 8.06 2.97 10.81
N VAL A 16 9.01 3.27 9.93
CA VAL A 16 10.45 3.11 10.16
C VAL A 16 11.15 4.46 10.11
N GLY A 17 10.77 5.33 9.17
CA GLY A 17 11.41 6.61 8.96
C GLY A 17 10.45 7.77 8.73
N GLY A 18 11.00 8.89 8.22
CA GLY A 18 10.23 10.09 7.92
C GLY A 18 9.26 9.93 6.73
N LEU A 19 9.44 8.92 5.90
CA LEU A 19 8.54 8.59 4.80
C LEU A 19 7.12 8.34 5.33
N ALA A 20 7.01 7.56 6.41
CA ALA A 20 5.73 7.25 7.04
C ALA A 20 4.98 8.50 7.49
N ASP A 21 5.68 9.48 8.03
CA ASP A 21 5.06 10.74 8.50
C ASP A 21 4.50 11.55 7.34
N VAL A 22 5.23 11.62 6.23
CA VAL A 22 4.76 12.29 5.00
C VAL A 22 3.50 11.61 4.46
N VAL A 23 3.54 10.28 4.30
CA VAL A 23 2.42 9.51 3.74
C VAL A 23 1.21 9.51 4.68
N GLY A 24 1.42 9.54 5.99
CA GLY A 24 0.34 9.64 6.98
C GLY A 24 -0.32 11.01 7.06
N ALA A 25 0.36 12.09 6.63
CA ALA A 25 -0.13 13.46 6.78
C ALA A 25 -0.60 14.10 5.46
N LEU A 26 0.12 13.91 4.37
CA LEU A 26 -0.12 14.58 3.10
C LEU A 26 -1.49 14.28 2.49
N PRO A 27 -1.97 13.00 2.43
CA PRO A 27 -3.28 12.71 1.86
C PRO A 27 -4.42 13.44 2.57
N GLY A 28 -4.40 13.47 3.91
CA GLY A 28 -5.38 14.20 4.70
C GLY A 28 -5.33 15.72 4.49
N ALA A 29 -4.14 16.28 4.29
CA ALA A 29 -3.99 17.70 3.95
C ALA A 29 -4.57 18.01 2.56
N LEU A 30 -4.35 17.16 1.57
CA LEU A 30 -4.93 17.28 0.24
C LEU A 30 -6.46 17.12 0.26
N ALA A 31 -6.98 16.16 1.00
CA ALA A 31 -8.42 15.96 1.15
C ALA A 31 -9.12 17.20 1.74
N ARG A 32 -8.54 17.84 2.74
CA ARG A 32 -9.07 19.11 3.30
C ARG A 32 -9.05 20.28 2.31
N LEU A 33 -8.21 20.20 1.27
CA LEU A 33 -8.19 21.16 0.15
C LEU A 33 -9.12 20.77 -0.99
N GLY A 34 -9.93 19.73 -0.82
CA GLY A 34 -10.88 19.24 -1.83
C GLY A 34 -10.26 18.34 -2.89
N VAL A 35 -9.05 17.84 -2.66
CA VAL A 35 -8.39 16.86 -3.53
C VAL A 35 -8.60 15.47 -2.96
N ALA A 36 -9.44 14.66 -3.59
CA ALA A 36 -9.63 13.27 -3.19
C ALA A 36 -8.28 12.54 -3.16
N SER A 37 -7.99 11.87 -2.07
CA SER A 37 -6.69 11.22 -1.85
C SER A 37 -6.88 9.90 -1.14
N GLY A 38 -6.09 8.88 -1.53
CA GLY A 38 -6.04 7.58 -0.88
C GLY A 38 -4.60 7.09 -0.74
N VAL A 39 -4.39 6.08 0.11
CA VAL A 39 -3.07 5.48 0.34
C VAL A 39 -3.13 3.99 0.04
N VAL A 40 -2.12 3.47 -0.65
CA VAL A 40 -1.90 2.04 -0.88
C VAL A 40 -0.60 1.64 -0.20
N MET A 41 -0.65 0.59 0.62
CA MET A 41 0.54 0.03 1.26
C MET A 41 0.43 -1.48 1.44
N PRO A 42 1.54 -2.21 1.65
CA PRO A 42 1.46 -3.61 2.02
C PRO A 42 0.75 -3.81 3.36
N PHE A 43 -0.03 -4.88 3.47
CA PHE A 43 -0.67 -5.28 4.71
C PHE A 43 0.30 -6.15 5.52
N TYR A 44 1.20 -5.51 6.24
CA TYR A 44 2.17 -6.21 7.08
C TYR A 44 1.50 -6.99 8.20
N GLY A 45 2.08 -8.13 8.55
CA GLY A 45 1.66 -8.94 9.68
C GLY A 45 1.93 -8.29 11.04
N GLY A 46 1.78 -9.08 12.10
CA GLY A 46 2.15 -8.70 13.45
C GLY A 46 1.48 -7.44 14.01
N PRO A 47 2.23 -6.57 14.71
CA PRO A 47 1.69 -5.33 15.29
C PRO A 47 1.14 -4.34 14.27
N HIS A 48 1.77 -4.21 13.10
CA HIS A 48 1.33 -3.29 12.04
C HIS A 48 -0.03 -3.70 11.46
N GLY A 49 -0.22 -4.99 11.14
CA GLY A 49 -1.50 -5.50 10.66
C GLY A 49 -2.62 -5.36 11.70
N ARG A 50 -2.33 -5.66 12.96
CA ARG A 50 -3.32 -5.49 14.05
C ARG A 50 -3.73 -4.03 14.24
N LEU A 51 -2.82 -3.09 14.03
CA LEU A 51 -3.13 -1.68 14.14
C LEU A 51 -4.08 -1.24 13.02
N ALA A 52 -3.82 -1.67 11.79
CA ALA A 52 -4.69 -1.39 10.65
C ALA A 52 -6.10 -2.00 10.84
N GLN A 53 -6.19 -3.24 11.32
CA GLN A 53 -7.47 -3.89 11.64
C GLN A 53 -8.26 -3.19 12.76
N LYS A 54 -7.57 -2.66 13.77
CA LYS A 54 -8.21 -1.98 14.91
C LYS A 54 -8.70 -0.56 14.56
N ALA A 55 -8.09 0.08 13.59
CA ALA A 55 -8.38 1.46 13.25
C ALA A 55 -9.65 1.62 12.39
N GLY A 56 -10.31 0.54 12.00
CA GLY A 56 -11.56 0.59 11.25
C GLY A 56 -11.98 -0.78 10.70
N ALA A 57 -13.19 -0.85 10.17
CA ALA A 57 -13.63 -2.00 9.39
C ALA A 57 -12.75 -2.12 8.14
N ILE A 58 -12.39 -3.35 7.80
CA ILE A 58 -11.71 -3.64 6.53
C ILE A 58 -12.68 -4.42 5.63
N GLU A 59 -12.75 -4.02 4.37
CA GLU A 59 -13.57 -4.65 3.35
C GLU A 59 -12.66 -5.09 2.19
N SER A 60 -12.89 -6.30 1.68
CA SER A 60 -12.20 -6.78 0.49
C SER A 60 -12.75 -6.08 -0.74
N VAL A 61 -11.89 -5.39 -1.47
CA VAL A 61 -12.28 -4.62 -2.68
C VAL A 61 -11.72 -5.23 -3.96
N HIS A 62 -10.70 -6.08 -3.86
CA HIS A 62 -10.12 -6.77 -5.02
C HIS A 62 -9.39 -8.06 -4.59
N THR A 63 -9.43 -9.05 -5.47
CA THR A 63 -8.61 -10.26 -5.38
C THR A 63 -7.92 -10.48 -6.72
N GLY A 64 -6.65 -10.85 -6.69
CA GLY A 64 -5.87 -11.05 -7.89
C GLY A 64 -4.78 -12.09 -7.69
N VAL A 65 -4.00 -12.31 -8.74
CA VAL A 65 -2.82 -13.17 -8.71
C VAL A 65 -1.76 -12.61 -9.64
N VAL A 66 -0.54 -12.51 -9.15
CA VAL A 66 0.61 -12.09 -9.97
C VAL A 66 1.59 -13.23 -10.14
N PHE A 67 2.33 -13.22 -11.26
CA PHE A 67 3.33 -14.23 -11.58
C PHE A 67 4.71 -13.61 -11.63
N LEU A 68 5.65 -14.18 -10.90
CA LEU A 68 7.04 -13.75 -10.91
C LEU A 68 7.99 -14.94 -10.73
N GLU A 69 9.01 -15.03 -11.55
CA GLU A 69 10.10 -16.04 -11.45
C GLU A 69 9.63 -17.51 -11.39
N GLY A 70 8.49 -17.83 -12.02
CA GLY A 70 7.96 -19.20 -12.04
C GLY A 70 6.94 -19.50 -10.95
N GLU A 71 6.64 -18.54 -10.06
CA GLU A 71 5.73 -18.70 -8.93
C GLU A 71 4.52 -17.77 -9.07
N TRP A 72 3.39 -18.20 -8.50
CA TRP A 72 2.12 -17.47 -8.50
C TRP A 72 1.85 -16.94 -7.09
N PHE A 73 1.58 -15.64 -6.97
CA PHE A 73 1.30 -14.97 -5.71
C PHE A 73 -0.15 -14.47 -5.70
N PRO A 74 -1.08 -15.23 -5.09
CA PRO A 74 -2.44 -14.75 -4.88
C PRO A 74 -2.44 -13.65 -3.83
N PHE A 75 -3.24 -12.61 -4.06
CA PHE A 75 -3.32 -11.46 -3.16
C PHE A 75 -4.76 -10.93 -3.05
N GLU A 76 -4.97 -10.13 -2.04
CA GLU A 76 -6.23 -9.44 -1.78
C GLU A 76 -5.96 -7.99 -1.40
N VAL A 77 -6.80 -7.08 -1.85
CA VAL A 77 -6.76 -5.68 -1.45
C VAL A 77 -7.94 -5.40 -0.54
N PHE A 78 -7.63 -4.91 0.65
CA PHE A 78 -8.63 -4.46 1.61
C PHE A 78 -8.68 -2.94 1.66
N GLN A 79 -9.88 -2.38 1.83
CA GLN A 79 -10.08 -0.97 2.11
C GLN A 79 -10.41 -0.76 3.58
N SER A 80 -9.89 0.32 4.15
CA SER A 80 -10.15 0.78 5.51
C SER A 80 -10.24 2.30 5.54
N ASP A 81 -11.06 2.84 6.44
CA ASP A 81 -11.19 4.28 6.69
C ASP A 81 -10.24 4.78 7.79
N ALA A 82 -9.26 3.98 8.13
CA ALA A 82 -8.35 4.19 9.26
C ALA A 82 -7.53 5.49 9.20
N LEU A 83 -7.34 6.07 8.02
CA LEU A 83 -6.67 7.36 7.81
C LEU A 83 -7.64 8.53 7.74
N SER A 84 -8.94 8.25 7.65
CA SER A 84 -9.96 9.29 7.58
C SER A 84 -10.11 10.00 8.92
N SER A 85 -10.33 11.31 8.87
CA SER A 85 -10.52 12.15 10.04
C SER A 85 -11.59 13.21 9.74
N GLU A 86 -11.99 13.99 10.74
CA GLU A 86 -12.95 15.08 10.54
C GLU A 86 -12.48 16.03 9.43
N GLY A 87 -13.32 16.18 8.40
CA GLY A 87 -13.03 17.01 7.23
C GLY A 87 -12.02 16.43 6.23
N ALA A 88 -11.64 15.14 6.37
CA ALA A 88 -10.76 14.47 5.42
C ALA A 88 -11.11 12.98 5.30
N GLU A 89 -11.69 12.59 4.18
CA GLU A 89 -11.88 11.18 3.82
C GLU A 89 -10.64 10.69 3.07
N VAL A 90 -9.92 9.73 3.66
CA VAL A 90 -8.70 9.15 3.10
C VAL A 90 -8.78 7.62 3.21
N PRO A 91 -9.25 6.94 2.17
CA PRO A 91 -9.22 5.49 2.16
C PRO A 91 -7.78 4.96 2.22
N LEU A 92 -7.57 3.96 3.06
CA LEU A 92 -6.34 3.19 3.15
C LEU A 92 -6.57 1.83 2.50
N TYR A 93 -5.80 1.53 1.46
CA TYR A 93 -5.83 0.26 0.76
C TYR A 93 -4.63 -0.59 1.20
N LEU A 94 -4.93 -1.78 1.68
CA LEU A 94 -3.97 -2.73 2.26
C LEU A 94 -3.83 -3.93 1.33
N VAL A 95 -2.67 -4.08 0.71
CA VAL A 95 -2.37 -5.19 -0.19
C VAL A 95 -1.86 -6.37 0.63
N HIS A 96 -2.68 -7.40 0.75
CA HIS A 96 -2.40 -8.60 1.54
C HIS A 96 -1.87 -9.72 0.66
N GLU A 97 -0.63 -10.09 0.93
CA GLU A 97 0.04 -11.27 0.39
C GLU A 97 0.95 -11.81 1.50
N PRO A 98 0.60 -12.95 2.12
CA PRO A 98 1.21 -13.38 3.38
C PRO A 98 2.64 -13.93 3.24
N GLU A 99 3.06 -14.38 2.07
CA GLU A 99 4.40 -14.93 1.88
C GLU A 99 5.47 -13.84 2.02
N HIS A 100 5.24 -12.66 1.44
CA HIS A 100 6.17 -11.53 1.48
C HIS A 100 5.88 -10.55 2.62
N PHE A 101 4.61 -10.39 3.01
CA PHE A 101 4.19 -9.35 3.96
C PHE A 101 3.55 -9.89 5.25
N GLY A 102 3.46 -11.20 5.42
CA GLY A 102 2.92 -11.82 6.65
C GLY A 102 3.79 -11.62 7.90
N ASP A 103 5.05 -11.22 7.76
CA ASP A 103 5.93 -10.79 8.85
C ASP A 103 5.63 -9.33 9.23
N ASP A 104 5.99 -8.93 10.46
CA ASP A 104 5.76 -7.58 10.98
C ASP A 104 6.84 -6.56 10.60
N GLY A 105 7.86 -7.00 9.88
CA GLY A 105 8.95 -6.11 9.45
C GLY A 105 8.65 -5.38 8.13
N VAL A 106 8.91 -4.08 8.11
CA VAL A 106 8.87 -3.30 6.86
C VAL A 106 10.10 -3.60 6.02
N TYR A 107 11.30 -3.24 6.46
CA TYR A 107 12.57 -3.48 5.76
C TYR A 107 13.40 -4.58 6.40
N PHE A 108 13.24 -4.77 7.69
CA PHE A 108 13.95 -5.74 8.49
C PHE A 108 12.97 -6.70 9.12
N ARG A 109 13.40 -7.93 9.33
CA ARG A 109 12.65 -8.89 10.15
C ARG A 109 12.57 -8.40 11.58
N ALA A 110 11.39 -8.37 12.16
CA ALA A 110 11.22 -7.95 13.55
C ALA A 110 11.86 -8.93 14.54
N SER A 111 12.00 -10.21 14.15
CA SER A 111 12.53 -11.27 15.01
C SER A 111 14.02 -11.11 15.36
N ASP A 112 14.84 -10.61 14.45
CA ASP A 112 16.30 -10.56 14.58
C ASP A 112 16.94 -9.26 14.05
N ASN A 113 16.12 -8.33 13.56
CA ASN A 113 16.54 -7.06 12.96
C ASN A 113 17.51 -7.21 11.77
N THR A 114 17.42 -8.33 11.06
CA THR A 114 18.15 -8.54 9.81
C THR A 114 17.33 -8.11 8.60
N TRP A 115 18.02 -7.73 7.51
CA TRP A 115 17.37 -7.46 6.23
C TRP A 115 16.64 -8.71 5.73
N PHE A 116 15.48 -8.53 5.10
CA PHE A 116 14.85 -9.63 4.37
C PHE A 116 15.76 -10.09 3.24
N ALA A 117 15.95 -11.41 3.13
CA ALA A 117 16.79 -12.05 2.12
C ALA A 117 16.22 -11.86 0.75
N ARG A 118 15.84 -11.07 0.10
CA ARG A 118 15.18 -10.72 -1.18
C ARG A 118 14.20 -9.56 -0.96
N GLY A 119 14.64 -8.58 -0.17
CA GLY A 119 13.83 -7.42 0.13
C GLY A 119 13.38 -6.64 -1.11
N GLU A 120 14.21 -6.64 -2.18
CA GLU A 120 13.89 -6.07 -3.48
C GLU A 120 12.73 -6.81 -4.17
N VAL A 121 12.67 -8.14 -4.06
CA VAL A 121 11.59 -8.95 -4.66
C VAL A 121 10.26 -8.70 -3.96
N ARG A 122 10.25 -8.55 -2.63
CA ARG A 122 9.03 -8.16 -1.89
C ARG A 122 8.34 -6.97 -2.51
N TYR A 123 9.10 -5.90 -2.75
CA TYR A 123 8.53 -4.67 -3.28
C TYR A 123 8.31 -4.71 -4.80
N LEU A 124 8.98 -5.59 -5.53
CA LEU A 124 8.59 -5.87 -6.91
C LEU A 124 7.22 -6.56 -6.97
N VAL A 125 7.03 -7.61 -6.14
CA VAL A 125 5.73 -8.30 -6.03
C VAL A 125 4.62 -7.33 -5.62
N PHE A 126 4.86 -6.47 -4.62
CA PHE A 126 3.92 -5.43 -4.23
C PHE A 126 3.53 -4.52 -5.41
N GLN A 127 4.49 -4.05 -6.18
CA GLN A 127 4.24 -3.19 -7.34
C GLN A 127 3.44 -3.89 -8.44
N LEU A 128 3.70 -5.18 -8.68
CA LEU A 128 2.93 -5.99 -9.62
C LEU A 128 1.48 -6.16 -9.17
N MET A 129 1.24 -6.41 -7.87
CA MET A 129 -0.10 -6.52 -7.29
C MET A 129 -0.88 -5.21 -7.40
N VAL A 130 -0.23 -4.10 -7.08
CA VAL A 130 -0.82 -2.76 -7.24
C VAL A 130 -1.19 -2.51 -8.70
N LEU A 131 -0.33 -2.88 -9.65
CA LEU A 131 -0.60 -2.71 -11.09
C LEU A 131 -1.76 -3.59 -11.56
N ASP A 132 -1.85 -4.85 -11.10
CA ASP A 132 -2.98 -5.72 -11.42
C ASP A 132 -4.30 -5.08 -10.95
N TRP A 133 -4.34 -4.60 -9.71
CA TRP A 133 -5.51 -3.91 -9.18
C TRP A 133 -5.83 -2.61 -9.93
N LEU A 134 -4.84 -1.77 -10.24
CA LEU A 134 -5.04 -0.52 -10.98
C LEU A 134 -5.59 -0.74 -12.39
N ARG A 135 -5.37 -1.91 -12.99
CA ARG A 135 -5.91 -2.31 -14.30
C ARG A 135 -7.31 -2.94 -14.20
N SER A 136 -7.78 -3.23 -13.00
CA SER A 136 -9.10 -3.82 -12.78
C SER A 136 -10.22 -2.77 -12.81
N GLU A 137 -11.46 -3.24 -12.92
CA GLU A 137 -12.65 -2.38 -12.83
C GLU A 137 -12.88 -1.83 -11.42
N ASN A 138 -12.22 -2.39 -10.41
CA ASN A 138 -12.34 -2.00 -9.00
C ASN A 138 -11.27 -1.00 -8.56
N THR A 139 -10.55 -0.38 -9.50
CA THR A 139 -9.55 0.63 -9.21
C THR A 139 -10.17 1.88 -8.58
N PRO A 140 -9.53 2.50 -7.56
CA PRO A 140 -10.00 3.77 -7.00
C PRO A 140 -9.67 4.97 -7.90
N LEU A 141 -8.94 4.77 -9.00
CA LEU A 141 -8.59 5.81 -9.96
C LEU A 141 -9.47 5.68 -11.21
N ASP A 142 -10.40 6.59 -11.35
CA ASP A 142 -11.23 6.74 -12.53
C ASP A 142 -10.56 7.74 -13.50
N GLY A 143 -10.00 7.26 -14.59
CA GLY A 143 -9.46 8.11 -15.66
C GLY A 143 -8.28 9.00 -15.25
N ASP A 144 -8.47 10.29 -15.08
CA ASP A 144 -7.41 11.29 -14.87
C ASP A 144 -6.84 11.37 -13.45
N GLY A 145 -6.56 10.24 -12.81
CA GLY A 145 -5.93 10.21 -11.48
C GLY A 145 -4.41 10.43 -11.50
N VAL A 146 -3.85 10.82 -10.36
CA VAL A 146 -2.40 10.92 -10.14
C VAL A 146 -1.94 9.76 -9.29
N LEU A 147 -0.92 9.04 -9.74
CA LEU A 147 -0.15 8.11 -8.93
C LEU A 147 1.02 8.87 -8.29
N HIS A 148 0.98 9.04 -6.98
CA HIS A 148 2.08 9.60 -6.22
C HIS A 148 2.90 8.48 -5.61
N LEU A 149 4.02 8.17 -6.22
CA LEU A 149 4.87 7.05 -5.88
C LEU A 149 5.94 7.49 -4.89
N HIS A 150 5.97 6.83 -3.74
CA HIS A 150 6.88 7.17 -2.66
C HIS A 150 8.05 6.20 -2.60
N ASP A 151 9.25 6.75 -2.87
CA ASP A 151 10.53 6.04 -2.81
C ASP A 151 10.63 4.87 -3.84
N HIS A 152 11.75 4.15 -3.80
CA HIS A 152 12.08 3.06 -4.73
C HIS A 152 11.11 1.87 -4.63
N HIS A 153 10.44 1.70 -3.50
CA HIS A 153 9.45 0.63 -3.26
C HIS A 153 8.21 0.72 -4.17
N ALA A 154 7.99 1.87 -4.79
CA ALA A 154 6.94 2.11 -5.77
C ALA A 154 7.50 2.57 -7.14
N GLY A 155 8.82 2.72 -7.25
CA GLY A 155 9.48 3.40 -8.37
C GLY A 155 9.43 2.70 -9.72
N LEU A 156 9.11 1.41 -9.79
CA LEU A 156 9.00 0.66 -11.05
C LEU A 156 7.62 0.78 -11.70
N ILE A 157 6.59 1.20 -10.96
CA ILE A 157 5.21 1.30 -11.46
C ILE A 157 5.12 2.10 -12.76
N PRO A 158 5.75 3.28 -12.95
CA PRO A 158 5.65 4.03 -14.18
C PRO A 158 6.18 3.27 -15.40
N THR A 159 7.26 2.52 -15.23
CA THR A 159 7.83 1.70 -16.30
C THR A 159 6.91 0.56 -16.68
N LEU A 160 6.32 -0.11 -15.69
CA LEU A 160 5.44 -1.27 -15.86
C LEU A 160 4.04 -0.90 -16.36
N LEU A 161 3.60 0.36 -16.20
CA LEU A 161 2.32 0.84 -16.76
C LEU A 161 2.32 0.90 -18.29
N HIS A 162 3.48 1.02 -18.91
CA HIS A 162 3.65 1.16 -20.36
C HIS A 162 3.96 -0.17 -21.05
N THR A 163 4.00 -1.28 -20.33
CA THR A 163 4.21 -2.64 -20.87
C THR A 163 2.90 -3.41 -20.92
#